data_166041ca15cb94bd7577efdda3a719ef
#
_entry.id   166041ca15cb94bd7577efdda3a719ef
#
_cell.length_a   1.000
_cell.length_b   1.000
_cell.length_c   1.000
_cell.angle_alpha   90.00
_cell.angle_beta   90.00
_cell.angle_gamma   90.00
#
_symmetry.space_group_name_H-M   'P 1'
#
loop_
_entity.id
_entity.type
_entity.pdbx_description
1 polymer ?
#
loop_
_entity_poly.entity_id
_entity_poly.type
_entity_poly.pdbx_seq_one_letter_code
_entity_poly.pdbx_strand_id
1 'polypeptide(L)'
;MSGPFERAEVLLPEEFSAFENYTETLSVWQERWAMRSDARRNRERLVEAAREVFREQGYDASLDEVAKRAGVGAGTLYRHFPSRDVLMDAMMQSWVDRVNDAADKVLVHEGDPRDLLLTWFETYVGLISMHKGGPAKITSAMGDENSPIITKCQVLVAATQRVVDRLEEDHALREHIDVVQMCRLVGGVATVADNGNLDQAAVRPLLEVIADGMLV
;
A
#
# COMPACT_ATOMS: atom_id res chain seq x y z
N MET A 1 -41.22 -22.66 71.96
CA MET A 1 -40.51 -23.80 71.34
C MET A 1 -39.67 -23.29 70.22
N SER A 2 -38.42 -23.06 70.51
CA SER A 2 -37.43 -22.41 69.63
C SER A 2 -36.68 -23.47 68.84
N GLY A 3 -36.74 -23.41 67.56
CA GLY A 3 -35.90 -24.22 66.67
C GLY A 3 -34.66 -23.46 66.25
N PRO A 4 -33.48 -24.07 66.16
CA PRO A 4 -32.23 -23.37 65.86
C PRO A 4 -32.07 -23.13 64.38
N PHE A 5 -31.81 -21.86 63.99
CA PHE A 5 -31.25 -21.55 62.73
C PHE A 5 -29.77 -21.88 62.70
N GLU A 6 -29.46 -22.99 62.11
CA GLU A 6 -28.11 -23.42 61.80
C GLU A 6 -27.55 -22.51 60.70
N ARG A 7 -26.45 -21.81 61.01
CA ARG A 7 -25.73 -20.99 60.00
C ARG A 7 -25.10 -21.95 58.99
N ALA A 8 -25.61 -21.94 57.81
CA ALA A 8 -24.91 -22.51 56.69
C ALA A 8 -23.67 -21.65 56.42
N GLU A 9 -22.48 -22.16 56.72
CA GLU A 9 -21.22 -21.66 56.17
C GLU A 9 -21.26 -21.89 54.67
N VAL A 10 -21.40 -20.80 53.93
CA VAL A 10 -21.21 -20.79 52.50
C VAL A 10 -19.71 -20.97 52.27
N LEU A 11 -19.30 -22.19 52.01
CA LEU A 11 -18.00 -22.48 51.40
C LEU A 11 -18.00 -21.87 50.03
N LEU A 12 -17.27 -20.75 49.87
CA LEU A 12 -16.96 -20.17 48.56
C LEU A 12 -16.08 -21.18 47.81
N PRO A 13 -16.48 -21.59 46.61
CA PRO A 13 -15.68 -22.53 45.85
C PRO A 13 -14.32 -21.89 45.47
N GLU A 14 -13.27 -22.72 45.43
CA GLU A 14 -11.92 -22.39 44.97
C GLU A 14 -11.88 -21.86 43.53
N GLU A 15 -13.01 -21.76 42.84
CA GLU A 15 -13.16 -21.24 41.48
C GLU A 15 -12.96 -19.72 41.36
N PHE A 16 -13.01 -18.95 42.44
CA PHE A 16 -12.75 -17.49 42.38
C PHE A 16 -11.29 -17.15 42.10
N SER A 17 -10.35 -18.02 42.46
CA SER A 17 -8.91 -17.88 42.14
C SER A 17 -8.64 -18.00 40.63
N ALA A 18 -9.46 -18.73 39.90
CA ALA A 18 -9.34 -18.86 38.43
C ALA A 18 -9.76 -17.58 37.71
N PHE A 19 -10.71 -16.82 38.24
CA PHE A 19 -11.16 -15.54 37.63
C PHE A 19 -10.15 -14.40 37.80
N GLU A 20 -9.44 -14.35 38.94
CA GLU A 20 -8.37 -13.37 39.15
C GLU A 20 -7.20 -13.60 38.15
N ASN A 21 -6.81 -14.87 37.97
CA ASN A 21 -5.81 -15.24 36.94
C ASN A 21 -6.25 -14.94 35.50
N TYR A 22 -7.57 -15.02 35.23
CA TYR A 22 -8.09 -14.74 33.89
C TYR A 22 -8.06 -13.25 33.55
N THR A 23 -8.37 -12.39 34.51
CA THR A 23 -8.31 -10.91 34.34
C THR A 23 -6.88 -10.40 34.20
N GLU A 24 -5.93 -10.95 34.98
CA GLU A 24 -4.51 -10.66 34.82
C GLU A 24 -3.98 -11.13 33.46
N THR A 25 -4.35 -12.32 33.02
CA THR A 25 -3.98 -12.83 31.71
C THR A 25 -4.53 -11.97 30.58
N LEU A 26 -5.80 -11.53 30.67
CA LEU A 26 -6.42 -10.64 29.67
C LEU A 26 -5.74 -9.27 29.62
N SER A 27 -5.36 -8.68 30.76
CA SER A 27 -4.66 -7.40 30.79
C SER A 27 -3.27 -7.49 30.11
N VAL A 28 -2.51 -8.55 30.38
CA VAL A 28 -1.22 -8.81 29.72
C VAL A 28 -1.39 -9.01 28.22
N TRP A 29 -2.44 -9.69 27.77
CA TRP A 29 -2.74 -9.83 26.34
C TRP A 29 -3.12 -8.49 25.69
N GLN A 30 -3.94 -7.68 26.36
CA GLN A 30 -4.33 -6.35 25.90
C GLN A 30 -3.12 -5.42 25.77
N GLU A 31 -2.23 -5.39 26.75
CA GLU A 31 -0.99 -4.61 26.70
C GLU A 31 -0.06 -5.09 25.57
N ARG A 32 0.09 -6.41 25.39
CA ARG A 32 0.88 -6.95 24.27
C ARG A 32 0.28 -6.64 22.91
N TRP A 33 -1.04 -6.63 22.79
CA TRP A 33 -1.75 -6.21 21.57
C TRP A 33 -1.57 -4.73 21.31
N ALA A 34 -1.70 -3.88 22.34
CA ALA A 34 -1.48 -2.46 22.24
C ALA A 34 -0.04 -2.14 21.80
N MET A 35 0.96 -2.75 22.44
CA MET A 35 2.38 -2.57 22.07
C MET A 35 2.68 -3.02 20.63
N ARG A 36 2.08 -4.14 20.18
CA ARG A 36 2.26 -4.60 18.78
C ARG A 36 1.61 -3.66 17.77
N SER A 37 0.42 -3.13 18.10
CA SER A 37 -0.27 -2.16 17.26
C SER A 37 0.46 -0.84 17.19
N ASP A 38 1.07 -0.38 18.29
CA ASP A 38 1.90 0.83 18.34
C ASP A 38 3.20 0.65 17.56
N ALA A 39 3.84 -0.50 17.67
CA ALA A 39 5.04 -0.81 16.91
C ALA A 39 4.76 -0.82 15.40
N ARG A 40 3.63 -1.40 14.97
CA ARG A 40 3.20 -1.39 13.57
C ARG A 40 2.94 0.03 13.09
N ARG A 41 2.14 0.83 13.84
CA ARG A 41 1.88 2.24 13.53
C ARG A 41 3.15 3.08 13.44
N ASN A 42 4.09 2.88 14.35
CA ASN A 42 5.37 3.58 14.30
C ASN A 42 6.20 3.19 13.08
N ARG A 43 6.19 1.90 12.69
CA ARG A 43 6.86 1.43 11.48
C ARG A 43 6.26 2.06 10.21
N GLU A 44 4.95 2.12 10.11
CA GLU A 44 4.22 2.75 9.00
C GLU A 44 4.52 4.26 8.91
N ARG A 45 4.48 4.97 10.06
CA ARG A 45 4.85 6.39 10.13
C ARG A 45 6.28 6.67 9.73
N LEU A 46 7.22 5.81 10.10
CA LEU A 46 8.62 5.94 9.72
C LEU A 46 8.82 5.75 8.21
N VAL A 47 8.12 4.77 7.59
CA VAL A 47 8.17 4.56 6.14
C VAL A 47 7.58 5.76 5.39
N GLU A 48 6.47 6.34 5.86
CA GLU A 48 5.86 7.51 5.21
C GLU A 48 6.75 8.74 5.37
N ALA A 49 7.26 9.01 6.57
CA ALA A 49 8.20 10.10 6.81
C ALA A 49 9.47 9.98 5.96
N ALA A 50 9.98 8.75 5.77
CA ALA A 50 11.13 8.50 4.92
C ALA A 50 10.85 8.87 3.45
N ARG A 51 9.65 8.56 2.95
CA ARG A 51 9.24 8.95 1.60
C ARG A 51 9.24 10.46 1.41
N GLU A 52 8.67 11.18 2.38
CA GLU A 52 8.63 12.64 2.34
C GLU A 52 10.04 13.24 2.39
N VAL A 53 10.85 12.82 3.36
CA VAL A 53 12.22 13.34 3.56
C VAL A 53 13.09 13.05 2.34
N PHE A 54 13.06 11.83 1.80
CA PHE A 54 13.88 11.47 0.64
C PHE A 54 13.37 12.13 -0.66
N ARG A 55 12.09 12.43 -0.75
CA ARG A 55 11.56 13.24 -1.86
C ARG A 55 12.06 14.67 -1.81
N GLU A 56 12.08 15.28 -0.61
CA GLU A 56 12.44 16.70 -0.42
C GLU A 56 13.95 16.93 -0.46
N GLN A 57 14.73 16.03 0.12
CA GLN A 57 16.16 16.20 0.40
C GLN A 57 17.07 15.22 -0.35
N GLY A 58 16.49 14.26 -1.08
CA GLY A 58 17.22 13.19 -1.74
C GLY A 58 17.49 11.99 -0.84
N TYR A 59 17.99 10.91 -1.46
CA TYR A 59 18.22 9.64 -0.76
C TYR A 59 19.36 9.66 0.27
N ASP A 60 20.20 10.68 0.25
CA ASP A 60 21.30 10.88 1.23
C ASP A 60 20.85 11.59 2.52
N ALA A 61 19.59 12.02 2.60
CA ALA A 61 19.04 12.68 3.78
C ALA A 61 19.21 11.83 5.04
N SER A 62 19.38 12.51 6.17
CA SER A 62 19.65 11.86 7.46
C SER A 62 18.44 11.01 7.93
N LEU A 63 18.73 9.83 8.49
CA LEU A 63 17.69 9.03 9.17
C LEU A 63 17.18 9.70 10.45
N ASP A 64 17.94 10.59 11.06
CA ASP A 64 17.48 11.39 12.21
C ASP A 64 16.38 12.38 11.80
N GLU A 65 16.47 12.94 10.60
CA GLU A 65 15.41 13.78 10.05
C GLU A 65 14.13 12.97 9.77
N VAL A 66 14.28 11.72 9.30
CA VAL A 66 13.17 10.78 9.16
C VAL A 66 12.50 10.51 10.51
N ALA A 67 13.28 10.21 11.55
CA ALA A 67 12.76 9.97 12.90
C ALA A 67 12.02 11.20 13.44
N LYS A 68 12.57 12.39 13.28
CA LYS A 68 11.98 13.67 13.65
C LYS A 68 10.67 13.92 12.91
N ARG A 69 10.63 13.73 11.60
CA ARG A 69 9.43 13.88 10.76
C ARG A 69 8.33 12.88 11.17
N ALA A 70 8.71 11.64 11.51
CA ALA A 70 7.80 10.62 12.02
C ALA A 70 7.31 10.89 13.45
N GLY A 71 7.90 11.85 14.17
CA GLY A 71 7.57 12.14 15.57
C GLY A 71 7.99 11.02 16.53
N VAL A 72 9.11 10.34 16.24
CA VAL A 72 9.69 9.28 17.08
C VAL A 72 11.14 9.58 17.38
N GLY A 73 11.67 8.98 18.46
CA GLY A 73 13.11 9.08 18.76
C GLY A 73 13.96 8.24 17.80
N ALA A 74 15.21 8.68 17.55
CA ALA A 74 16.18 7.95 16.72
C ALA A 74 16.35 6.48 17.16
N GLY A 75 16.40 6.20 18.46
CA GLY A 75 16.46 4.83 18.98
C GLY A 75 15.26 3.97 18.61
N THR A 76 14.07 4.56 18.40
CA THR A 76 12.89 3.85 17.90
C THR A 76 13.05 3.54 16.42
N LEU A 77 13.56 4.49 15.61
CA LEU A 77 13.83 4.26 14.20
C LEU A 77 14.80 3.09 14.03
N TYR A 78 15.96 3.12 14.71
CA TYR A 78 16.98 2.07 14.56
C TYR A 78 16.56 0.70 15.08
N ARG A 79 15.58 0.63 16.00
CA ARG A 79 14.97 -0.65 16.39
C ARG A 79 14.08 -1.24 15.27
N HIS A 80 13.40 -0.41 14.50
CA HIS A 80 12.57 -0.85 13.38
C HIS A 80 13.37 -1.07 12.10
N PHE A 81 14.37 -0.21 11.87
CA PHE A 81 15.19 -0.15 10.66
C PHE A 81 16.65 0.00 11.03
N PRO A 82 17.36 -1.12 11.26
CA PRO A 82 18.77 -1.10 11.70
C PRO A 82 19.71 -0.43 10.71
N SER A 83 19.33 -0.35 9.44
CA SER A 83 20.11 0.31 8.39
C SER A 83 19.19 1.08 7.43
N ARG A 84 19.81 1.95 6.62
CA ARG A 84 19.13 2.64 5.53
C ARG A 84 18.52 1.66 4.53
N ASP A 85 19.25 0.60 4.18
CA ASP A 85 18.78 -0.39 3.19
C ASP A 85 17.51 -1.09 3.65
N VAL A 86 17.42 -1.49 4.93
CA VAL A 86 16.22 -2.08 5.51
C VAL A 86 15.00 -1.12 5.45
N LEU A 87 15.24 0.19 5.64
CA LEU A 87 14.19 1.20 5.48
C LEU A 87 13.78 1.35 4.01
N MET A 88 14.76 1.34 3.09
CA MET A 88 14.50 1.39 1.64
C MET A 88 13.70 0.19 1.16
N ASP A 89 14.04 -1.02 1.61
CA ASP A 89 13.28 -2.25 1.32
C ASP A 89 11.84 -2.14 1.82
N ALA A 90 11.64 -1.62 3.03
CA ALA A 90 10.31 -1.41 3.59
C ALA A 90 9.51 -0.36 2.82
N MET A 91 10.14 0.69 2.31
CA MET A 91 9.50 1.67 1.43
C MET A 91 9.09 1.03 0.10
N MET A 92 9.94 0.18 -0.47
CA MET A 92 9.63 -0.58 -1.68
C MET A 92 8.45 -1.51 -1.46
N GLN A 93 8.49 -2.33 -0.39
CA GLN A 93 7.40 -3.25 -0.08
C GLN A 93 6.07 -2.53 0.11
N SER A 94 6.05 -1.44 0.85
CA SER A 94 4.84 -0.64 1.02
C SER A 94 4.32 -0.01 -0.29
N TRP A 95 5.19 0.22 -1.28
CA TRP A 95 4.75 0.65 -2.60
C TRP A 95 4.14 -0.53 -3.39
N VAL A 96 4.77 -1.71 -3.33
CA VAL A 96 4.25 -2.96 -3.91
C VAL A 96 2.85 -3.27 -3.37
N ASP A 97 2.68 -3.21 -2.05
CA ASP A 97 1.40 -3.46 -1.39
C ASP A 97 0.32 -2.50 -1.91
N ARG A 98 0.65 -1.20 -2.05
CA ARG A 98 -0.29 -0.21 -2.59
C ARG A 98 -0.70 -0.47 -4.04
N VAL A 99 0.23 -0.90 -4.88
CA VAL A 99 -0.09 -1.25 -6.28
C VAL A 99 -1.03 -2.44 -6.33
N ASN A 100 -0.75 -3.48 -5.54
CA ASN A 100 -1.60 -4.66 -5.46
C ASN A 100 -2.99 -4.35 -4.89
N ASP A 101 -3.06 -3.62 -3.78
CA ASP A 101 -4.34 -3.19 -3.17
C ASP A 101 -5.17 -2.34 -4.14
N ALA A 102 -4.51 -1.52 -4.95
CA ALA A 102 -5.19 -0.68 -5.95
C ALA A 102 -5.75 -1.54 -7.09
N ALA A 103 -5.00 -2.53 -7.58
CA ALA A 103 -5.49 -3.47 -8.58
C ALA A 103 -6.64 -4.32 -8.03
N ASP A 104 -6.54 -4.82 -6.80
CA ASP A 104 -7.61 -5.58 -6.14
C ASP A 104 -8.92 -4.78 -6.06
N LYS A 105 -8.83 -3.50 -5.69
CA LYS A 105 -10.00 -2.60 -5.64
C LYS A 105 -10.65 -2.38 -7.00
N VAL A 106 -9.84 -2.27 -8.04
CA VAL A 106 -10.35 -2.12 -9.42
C VAL A 106 -11.01 -3.41 -9.90
N LEU A 107 -10.43 -4.57 -9.58
CA LEU A 107 -10.92 -5.88 -10.03
C LEU A 107 -12.23 -6.32 -9.35
N VAL A 108 -12.58 -5.79 -8.18
CA VAL A 108 -13.88 -6.04 -7.55
C VAL A 108 -15.00 -5.17 -8.12
N HIS A 109 -14.68 -4.27 -9.06
CA HIS A 109 -15.69 -3.41 -9.70
C HIS A 109 -16.56 -4.24 -10.66
N GLU A 110 -17.87 -4.28 -10.40
CA GLU A 110 -18.90 -4.96 -11.22
C GLU A 110 -19.44 -4.02 -12.32
N GLY A 111 -18.55 -3.32 -13.01
CA GLY A 111 -18.91 -2.33 -14.02
C GLY A 111 -18.68 -2.80 -15.46
N ASP A 112 -18.97 -1.89 -16.38
CA ASP A 112 -18.63 -2.02 -17.79
C ASP A 112 -17.09 -2.18 -17.95
N PRO A 113 -16.61 -3.06 -18.84
CA PRO A 113 -15.19 -3.20 -19.18
C PRO A 113 -14.45 -1.88 -19.44
N ARG A 114 -15.13 -0.91 -20.06
CA ARG A 114 -14.56 0.41 -20.31
C ARG A 114 -14.29 1.18 -19.01
N ASP A 115 -15.25 1.16 -18.10
CA ASP A 115 -15.12 1.84 -16.80
C ASP A 115 -14.04 1.17 -15.94
N LEU A 116 -13.93 -0.16 -15.97
CA LEU A 116 -12.89 -0.91 -15.28
C LEU A 116 -11.51 -0.51 -15.81
N LEU A 117 -11.32 -0.48 -17.15
CA LEU A 117 -10.05 -0.13 -17.77
C LEU A 117 -9.66 1.32 -17.49
N LEU A 118 -10.59 2.26 -17.59
CA LEU A 118 -10.35 3.68 -17.28
C LEU A 118 -10.01 3.89 -15.81
N THR A 119 -10.72 3.23 -14.89
CA THR A 119 -10.43 3.28 -13.45
C THR A 119 -9.03 2.77 -13.17
N TRP A 120 -8.59 1.71 -13.86
CA TRP A 120 -7.22 1.22 -13.73
C TRP A 120 -6.21 2.23 -14.29
N PHE A 121 -6.45 2.83 -15.45
CA PHE A 121 -5.55 3.82 -16.04
C PHE A 121 -5.38 5.06 -15.15
N GLU A 122 -6.47 5.60 -14.62
CA GLU A 122 -6.42 6.72 -13.68
C GLU A 122 -5.64 6.35 -12.41
N THR A 123 -5.88 5.15 -11.89
CA THR A 123 -5.17 4.60 -10.73
C THR A 123 -3.68 4.45 -11.01
N TYR A 124 -3.33 3.87 -12.17
CA TYR A 124 -1.94 3.71 -12.62
C TYR A 124 -1.21 5.04 -12.71
N VAL A 125 -1.83 6.05 -13.35
CA VAL A 125 -1.28 7.41 -13.42
C VAL A 125 -1.03 7.96 -12.02
N GLY A 126 -1.99 7.84 -11.09
CA GLY A 126 -1.84 8.27 -9.72
C GLY A 126 -0.67 7.58 -8.99
N LEU A 127 -0.50 6.27 -9.19
CA LEU A 127 0.58 5.49 -8.56
C LEU A 127 1.99 5.92 -9.01
N ILE A 128 2.17 6.30 -10.28
CA ILE A 128 3.48 6.69 -10.81
C ILE A 128 3.77 8.18 -10.70
N SER A 129 2.72 9.02 -10.53
CA SER A 129 2.83 10.49 -10.45
C SER A 129 3.07 11.02 -9.04
N MET A 130 3.33 10.16 -8.05
CA MET A 130 3.58 10.57 -6.66
C MET A 130 4.77 11.52 -6.50
N HIS A 131 5.69 11.52 -7.44
CA HIS A 131 6.89 12.36 -7.44
C HIS A 131 7.13 12.94 -8.81
N LYS A 132 7.49 14.23 -8.88
CA LYS A 132 7.83 14.88 -10.15
C LYS A 132 8.95 14.14 -10.86
N GLY A 133 8.79 13.90 -12.15
CA GLY A 133 9.70 13.09 -12.97
C GLY A 133 9.55 11.58 -12.74
N GLY A 134 8.69 11.12 -11.82
CA GLY A 134 8.41 9.72 -11.57
C GLY A 134 7.88 8.99 -12.82
N PRO A 135 6.83 9.53 -13.48
CA PRO A 135 6.29 8.92 -14.69
C PRO A 135 7.33 8.66 -15.76
N ALA A 136 8.13 9.67 -16.10
CA ALA A 136 9.17 9.56 -17.13
C ALA A 136 10.21 8.49 -16.80
N LYS A 137 10.65 8.40 -15.53
CA LYS A 137 11.62 7.38 -15.08
C LYS A 137 11.05 5.98 -15.18
N ILE A 138 9.81 5.76 -14.73
CA ILE A 138 9.16 4.45 -14.78
C ILE A 138 8.92 4.04 -16.24
N THR A 139 8.38 4.94 -17.05
CA THR A 139 8.06 4.66 -18.45
C THR A 139 9.31 4.34 -19.28
N SER A 140 10.40 5.09 -19.10
CA SER A 140 11.66 4.83 -19.80
C SER A 140 12.35 3.53 -19.37
N ALA A 141 12.14 3.09 -18.13
CA ALA A 141 12.70 1.87 -17.59
C ALA A 141 11.91 0.60 -17.96
N MET A 142 10.71 0.76 -18.53
CA MET A 142 9.88 -0.38 -18.95
C MET A 142 10.58 -1.18 -20.05
N GLY A 143 10.83 -2.47 -19.74
CA GLY A 143 11.52 -3.40 -20.65
C GLY A 143 13.05 -3.30 -20.63
N ASP A 144 13.63 -2.48 -19.75
CA ASP A 144 15.08 -2.46 -19.49
C ASP A 144 15.37 -3.29 -18.23
N GLU A 145 15.81 -4.52 -18.41
CA GLU A 145 16.14 -5.47 -17.32
C GLU A 145 17.31 -4.98 -16.43
N ASN A 146 18.14 -4.06 -16.92
CA ASN A 146 19.26 -3.50 -16.17
C ASN A 146 18.88 -2.22 -15.40
N SER A 147 17.65 -1.76 -15.51
CA SER A 147 17.19 -0.57 -14.81
C SER A 147 17.19 -0.76 -13.29
N PRO A 148 17.73 0.19 -12.50
CA PRO A 148 17.69 0.10 -11.03
C PRO A 148 16.28 0.14 -10.45
N ILE A 149 15.27 0.48 -11.26
CA ILE A 149 13.87 0.52 -10.85
C ILE A 149 13.02 -0.59 -11.52
N ILE A 150 13.68 -1.61 -12.11
CA ILE A 150 12.99 -2.69 -12.82
C ILE A 150 11.91 -3.38 -11.97
N THR A 151 12.17 -3.58 -10.68
CA THR A 151 11.21 -4.19 -9.75
C THR A 151 9.90 -3.40 -9.70
N LYS A 152 9.96 -2.05 -9.72
CA LYS A 152 8.75 -1.21 -9.78
C LYS A 152 7.99 -1.40 -11.09
N CYS A 153 8.72 -1.47 -12.20
CA CYS A 153 8.12 -1.71 -13.51
C CYS A 153 7.43 -3.07 -13.57
N GLN A 154 8.10 -4.12 -13.07
CA GLN A 154 7.55 -5.48 -13.02
C GLN A 154 6.28 -5.58 -12.19
N VAL A 155 6.22 -4.91 -11.03
CA VAL A 155 5.02 -4.87 -10.17
C VAL A 155 3.85 -4.20 -10.90
N LEU A 156 4.09 -3.07 -11.57
CA LEU A 156 3.05 -2.38 -12.36
C LEU A 156 2.56 -3.23 -13.53
N VAL A 157 3.48 -3.86 -14.26
CA VAL A 157 3.13 -4.77 -15.37
C VAL A 157 2.31 -5.95 -14.87
N ALA A 158 2.72 -6.59 -13.76
CA ALA A 158 1.98 -7.71 -13.18
C ALA A 158 0.57 -7.31 -12.69
N ALA A 159 0.44 -6.14 -12.07
CA ALA A 159 -0.85 -5.61 -11.66
C ALA A 159 -1.76 -5.28 -12.86
N THR A 160 -1.18 -4.69 -13.93
CA THR A 160 -1.89 -4.41 -15.19
C THR A 160 -2.31 -5.70 -15.88
N GLN A 161 -1.46 -6.73 -15.88
CA GLN A 161 -1.78 -8.04 -16.45
C GLN A 161 -3.06 -8.63 -15.83
N ARG A 162 -3.21 -8.57 -14.52
CA ARG A 162 -4.43 -9.05 -13.82
C ARG A 162 -5.69 -8.34 -14.30
N VAL A 163 -5.60 -7.05 -14.61
CA VAL A 163 -6.73 -6.27 -15.17
C VAL A 163 -7.00 -6.69 -16.62
N VAL A 164 -5.94 -6.91 -17.40
CA VAL A 164 -6.04 -7.41 -18.79
C VAL A 164 -6.65 -8.82 -18.79
N ASP A 165 -6.18 -9.75 -17.97
CA ASP A 165 -6.72 -11.11 -17.87
C ASP A 165 -8.23 -11.09 -17.61
N ARG A 166 -8.70 -10.21 -16.71
CA ARG A 166 -10.13 -10.03 -16.43
C ARG A 166 -10.91 -9.53 -17.65
N LEU A 167 -10.36 -8.57 -18.39
CA LEU A 167 -11.00 -8.03 -19.59
C LEU A 167 -10.98 -9.02 -20.77
N GLU A 168 -9.96 -9.88 -20.84
CA GLU A 168 -9.89 -10.97 -21.82
C GLU A 168 -10.95 -12.06 -21.54
N GLU A 169 -11.18 -12.41 -20.24
CA GLU A 169 -12.27 -13.30 -19.83
C GLU A 169 -13.64 -12.78 -20.27
N ASP A 170 -13.84 -11.46 -20.25
CA ASP A 170 -15.05 -10.78 -20.69
C ASP A 170 -15.11 -10.58 -22.23
N HIS A 171 -14.07 -11.01 -22.98
CA HIS A 171 -13.93 -10.78 -24.42
C HIS A 171 -14.01 -9.29 -24.83
N ALA A 172 -13.58 -8.40 -23.95
CA ALA A 172 -13.71 -6.96 -24.11
C ALA A 172 -12.52 -6.32 -24.83
N LEU A 173 -11.37 -6.99 -24.87
CA LEU A 173 -10.13 -6.47 -25.47
C LEU A 173 -9.97 -6.92 -26.93
N ARG A 174 -9.38 -6.04 -27.72
CA ARG A 174 -8.88 -6.40 -29.08
C ARG A 174 -7.76 -7.43 -28.98
N GLU A 175 -7.62 -8.25 -30.01
CA GLU A 175 -6.53 -9.21 -30.09
C GLU A 175 -5.14 -8.51 -30.06
N HIS A 176 -4.18 -9.19 -29.42
CA HIS A 176 -2.77 -8.77 -29.40
C HIS A 176 -2.44 -7.51 -28.59
N ILE A 177 -3.17 -7.24 -27.51
CA ILE A 177 -2.79 -6.17 -26.56
C ILE A 177 -1.56 -6.61 -25.76
N ASP A 178 -0.44 -5.93 -25.97
CA ASP A 178 0.79 -6.09 -25.18
C ASP A 178 0.73 -5.23 -23.92
N VAL A 179 0.76 -5.87 -22.75
CA VAL A 179 0.64 -5.21 -21.45
C VAL A 179 1.77 -4.21 -21.20
N VAL A 180 2.99 -4.50 -21.65
CA VAL A 180 4.13 -3.58 -21.52
C VAL A 180 3.90 -2.34 -22.37
N GLN A 181 3.37 -2.50 -23.58
CA GLN A 181 3.03 -1.37 -24.45
C GLN A 181 1.87 -0.54 -23.87
N MET A 182 0.86 -1.20 -23.31
CA MET A 182 -0.22 -0.53 -22.56
C MET A 182 0.35 0.32 -21.42
N CYS A 183 1.21 -0.26 -20.58
CA CYS A 183 1.88 0.47 -19.49
C CYS A 183 2.72 1.66 -20.02
N ARG A 184 3.39 1.51 -21.16
CA ARG A 184 4.14 2.60 -21.81
C ARG A 184 3.24 3.73 -22.28
N LEU A 185 2.10 3.43 -22.91
CA LEU A 185 1.15 4.42 -23.39
C LEU A 185 0.56 5.22 -22.22
N VAL A 186 0.07 4.56 -21.19
CA VAL A 186 -0.48 5.20 -19.98
C VAL A 186 0.61 5.99 -19.25
N GLY A 187 1.83 5.44 -19.15
CA GLY A 187 2.99 6.12 -18.60
C GLY A 187 3.42 7.35 -19.40
N GLY A 188 3.25 7.30 -20.74
CA GLY A 188 3.43 8.44 -21.63
C GLY A 188 2.46 9.57 -21.32
N VAL A 189 1.17 9.27 -21.16
CA VAL A 189 0.16 10.25 -20.74
C VAL A 189 0.52 10.85 -19.38
N ALA A 190 0.89 10.03 -18.40
CA ALA A 190 1.33 10.49 -17.09
C ALA A 190 2.55 11.41 -17.17
N THR A 191 3.50 11.12 -18.07
CA THR A 191 4.69 11.96 -18.31
C THR A 191 4.32 13.32 -18.90
N VAL A 192 3.40 13.34 -19.85
CA VAL A 192 2.88 14.60 -20.43
C VAL A 192 2.16 15.41 -19.35
N ALA A 193 1.34 14.75 -18.53
CA ALA A 193 0.63 15.39 -17.43
C ALA A 193 1.59 16.01 -16.39
N ASP A 194 2.63 15.27 -15.99
CA ASP A 194 3.64 15.74 -15.02
C ASP A 194 4.43 16.93 -15.56
N ASN A 195 4.81 16.92 -16.84
CA ASN A 195 5.54 18.00 -17.48
C ASN A 195 4.66 19.25 -17.71
N GLY A 196 3.39 19.04 -18.07
CA GLY A 196 2.43 20.11 -18.34
C GLY A 196 1.67 20.61 -17.12
N ASN A 197 1.89 19.98 -15.95
CA ASN A 197 1.09 20.18 -14.73
C ASN A 197 -0.42 20.05 -15.01
N LEU A 198 -0.81 19.04 -15.81
CA LEU A 198 -2.21 18.78 -16.12
C LEU A 198 -2.91 18.16 -14.92
N ASP A 199 -4.13 18.61 -14.67
CA ASP A 199 -4.99 18.01 -13.67
C ASP A 199 -5.68 16.73 -14.19
N GLN A 200 -6.39 16.04 -13.31
CA GLN A 200 -7.09 14.80 -13.65
C GLN A 200 -8.15 15.01 -14.75
N ALA A 201 -8.81 16.17 -14.78
CA ALA A 201 -9.82 16.48 -15.79
C ALA A 201 -9.23 16.60 -17.20
N ALA A 202 -7.99 17.11 -17.32
CA ALA A 202 -7.26 17.18 -18.57
C ALA A 202 -6.61 15.83 -18.98
N VAL A 203 -6.27 14.98 -18.01
CA VAL A 203 -5.66 13.67 -18.26
C VAL A 203 -6.70 12.64 -18.73
N ARG A 204 -7.90 12.63 -18.13
CA ARG A 204 -8.94 11.64 -18.40
C ARG A 204 -9.26 11.47 -19.90
N PRO A 205 -9.47 12.53 -20.72
CA PRO A 205 -9.74 12.37 -22.15
C PRO A 205 -8.62 11.67 -22.92
N LEU A 206 -7.36 11.83 -22.48
CA LEU A 206 -6.22 11.15 -23.09
C LEU A 206 -6.24 9.65 -22.81
N LEU A 207 -6.64 9.28 -21.60
CA LEU A 207 -6.80 7.87 -21.19
C LEU A 207 -7.99 7.22 -21.89
N GLU A 208 -9.08 7.96 -22.12
CA GLU A 208 -10.26 7.49 -22.86
C GLU A 208 -9.89 7.11 -24.30
N VAL A 209 -9.08 7.92 -25.01
CA VAL A 209 -8.59 7.58 -26.34
C VAL A 209 -7.81 6.27 -26.35
N ILE A 210 -6.98 6.02 -25.32
CA ILE A 210 -6.23 4.78 -25.20
C ILE A 210 -7.19 3.61 -24.94
N ALA A 211 -8.12 3.76 -24.00
CA ALA A 211 -9.08 2.72 -23.64
C ALA A 211 -9.97 2.35 -24.84
N ASP A 212 -10.52 3.33 -25.54
CA ASP A 212 -11.39 3.13 -26.73
C ASP A 212 -10.61 2.48 -27.89
N GLY A 213 -9.30 2.71 -27.97
CA GLY A 213 -8.42 2.03 -28.95
C GLY A 213 -8.12 0.58 -28.62
N MET A 214 -8.28 0.15 -27.37
CA MET A 214 -7.98 -1.21 -26.88
C MET A 214 -9.21 -2.10 -26.74
N LEU A 215 -10.38 -1.51 -26.60
CA LEU A 215 -11.64 -2.23 -26.46
C LEU A 215 -12.26 -2.61 -27.81
N VAL A 216 -13.05 -3.69 -27.82
CA VAL A 216 -13.78 -4.17 -29.01
C VAL A 216 -15.03 -3.35 -29.26
#